data_d4b35195117e559b3c58ee5e5e3fbe3e
#
_entry.id   d4b35195117e559b3c58ee5e5e3fbe3e
#
_cell.length_a   1.000
_cell.length_b   1.000
_cell.length_c   1.000
_cell.angle_alpha   90.00
_cell.angle_beta   90.00
_cell.angle_gamma   90.00
#
_symmetry.space_group_name_H-M   'P 1'
#
loop_
_entity.id
_entity.type
_entity.pdbx_description
1 polymer ?
#
loop_
_entity_poly.entity_id
_entity_poly.type
_entity_poly.pdbx_seq_one_letter_code
_entity_poly.pdbx_strand_id
1 'polypeptide(L)'
;IEAGWDLKWFAVGRAPQLNKYTDEEWALMVRSGLTRVSCGAESGDQTVLDLLKKDADVQDTIDFVRRCKKFGVQAEPSFMVGLPENYEQDFAKTVDLIDWIFKEDPNSLCILYYYTPYPRSELQEYVKTFGFEEPATLEGWGNYMLREPHGPWLPDDYVERVKMVMMQIIPFTHFRDIRKSYQNSWRRRLTYALLYRISKWRWEHRFFGFRFEYRLRIWHQKMRKHSTRQNRPDQALGLCS
;
A
#
# COMPACT_ATOMS: atom_id res chain seq x y z
N ILE A 1 19.18 25.52 -0.45
CA ILE A 1 18.97 26.35 -1.64
C ILE A 1 20.18 27.24 -1.87
N GLU A 2 20.57 28.03 -0.87
CA GLU A 2 21.72 28.96 -1.00
C GLU A 2 23.05 28.28 -1.30
N ALA A 3 23.27 27.05 -0.79
CA ALA A 3 24.49 26.26 -1.06
C ALA A 3 24.56 25.69 -2.48
N GLY A 4 23.53 25.84 -3.32
CA GLY A 4 23.51 25.37 -4.71
C GLY A 4 23.49 23.83 -4.88
N TRP A 5 23.17 23.07 -3.84
CA TRP A 5 23.12 21.60 -3.94
C TRP A 5 21.82 21.13 -4.62
N ASP A 6 21.94 20.22 -5.60
CA ASP A 6 20.80 19.56 -6.23
C ASP A 6 20.36 18.32 -5.41
N LEU A 7 19.77 18.57 -4.25
CA LEU A 7 19.26 17.52 -3.38
C LEU A 7 17.82 17.15 -3.80
N LYS A 8 17.54 15.84 -3.74
CA LYS A 8 16.17 15.33 -3.82
C LYS A 8 15.82 14.66 -2.51
N TRP A 9 14.66 15.01 -1.96
CA TRP A 9 14.23 14.46 -0.68
C TRP A 9 12.74 14.13 -0.69
N PHE A 10 12.32 13.32 0.26
CA PHE A 10 10.92 13.02 0.52
C PHE A 10 10.59 13.28 1.99
N ALA A 11 9.32 13.54 2.26
CA ALA A 11 8.82 13.76 3.61
C ALA A 11 7.75 12.73 3.98
N VAL A 12 7.57 12.56 5.29
CA VAL A 12 6.43 11.85 5.88
C VAL A 12 5.71 12.85 6.78
N GLY A 13 4.39 12.94 6.66
CA GLY A 13 3.59 13.87 7.45
C GLY A 13 2.15 13.42 7.61
N ARG A 14 1.35 14.20 8.32
CA ARG A 14 -0.09 14.00 8.44
C ARG A 14 -0.82 14.94 7.50
N ALA A 15 -1.81 14.45 6.76
CA ALA A 15 -2.56 15.26 5.80
C ALA A 15 -3.15 16.54 6.42
N PRO A 16 -3.80 16.52 7.62
CA PRO A 16 -4.32 17.73 8.25
C PRO A 16 -3.26 18.80 8.54
N GLN A 17 -2.02 18.41 8.87
CA GLN A 17 -0.93 19.35 9.09
C GLN A 17 -0.36 19.88 7.78
N LEU A 18 -0.17 19.00 6.79
CA LEU A 18 0.35 19.37 5.48
C LEU A 18 -0.59 20.35 4.77
N ASN A 19 -1.89 20.23 4.98
CA ASN A 19 -2.90 21.11 4.41
C ASN A 19 -2.87 22.53 5.02
N LYS A 20 -2.26 22.71 6.21
CA LYS A 20 -2.13 24.03 6.86
C LYS A 20 -0.98 24.86 6.29
N TYR A 21 0.00 24.27 5.63
CA TYR A 21 1.10 25.02 5.01
C TYR A 21 0.58 25.92 3.90
N THR A 22 1.15 27.11 3.82
CA THR A 22 0.84 28.08 2.76
C THR A 22 1.40 27.64 1.41
N ASP A 23 0.97 28.29 0.34
CA ASP A 23 1.52 28.04 -0.99
C ASP A 23 3.00 28.42 -1.10
N GLU A 24 3.42 29.47 -0.39
CA GLU A 24 4.81 29.90 -0.32
C GLU A 24 5.70 28.86 0.37
N GLU A 25 5.22 28.25 1.45
CA GLU A 25 5.94 27.17 2.16
C GLU A 25 6.06 25.94 1.27
N TRP A 26 4.99 25.53 0.57
CA TRP A 26 5.06 24.46 -0.39
C TRP A 26 6.03 24.75 -1.54
N ALA A 27 5.99 25.96 -2.09
CA ALA A 27 6.93 26.37 -3.13
C ALA A 27 8.39 26.35 -2.63
N LEU A 28 8.63 26.73 -1.36
CA LEU A 28 9.96 26.66 -0.75
C LEU A 28 10.43 25.20 -0.61
N MET A 29 9.58 24.29 -0.13
CA MET A 29 9.89 22.87 -0.03
C MET A 29 10.24 22.26 -1.41
N VAL A 30 9.47 22.60 -2.46
CA VAL A 30 9.75 22.13 -3.82
C VAL A 30 11.07 22.68 -4.35
N ARG A 31 11.35 23.97 -4.17
CA ARG A 31 12.64 24.57 -4.57
C ARG A 31 13.83 23.97 -3.83
N SER A 32 13.62 23.48 -2.60
CA SER A 32 14.67 22.79 -1.83
C SER A 32 14.85 21.33 -2.25
N GLY A 33 14.03 20.81 -3.20
CA GLY A 33 14.16 19.48 -3.77
C GLY A 33 13.16 18.44 -3.27
N LEU A 34 12.05 18.85 -2.64
CA LEU A 34 10.97 17.94 -2.28
C LEU A 34 10.36 17.31 -3.54
N THR A 35 10.36 15.98 -3.60
CA THR A 35 9.83 15.23 -4.76
C THR A 35 8.63 14.37 -4.42
N ARG A 36 8.47 13.95 -3.15
CA ARG A 36 7.42 13.06 -2.71
C ARG A 36 7.06 13.32 -1.25
N VAL A 37 5.78 13.17 -0.94
CA VAL A 37 5.30 13.21 0.45
C VAL A 37 4.42 12.00 0.72
N SER A 38 4.77 11.24 1.76
CA SER A 38 3.96 10.13 2.27
C SER A 38 3.08 10.60 3.42
N CYS A 39 1.83 10.14 3.48
CA CYS A 39 0.95 10.37 4.62
C CYS A 39 0.10 9.13 4.93
N GLY A 40 -0.18 8.92 6.21
CA GLY A 40 -1.19 7.94 6.63
C GLY A 40 -2.58 8.49 6.35
N ALA A 41 -3.18 8.05 5.24
CA ALA A 41 -4.59 8.30 4.92
C ALA A 41 -5.51 7.32 5.66
N GLU A 42 -4.98 6.19 6.04
CA GLU A 42 -5.51 5.09 6.83
C GLU A 42 -6.74 4.42 6.20
N SER A 43 -7.84 5.13 5.95
CA SER A 43 -9.10 4.58 5.41
C SER A 43 -9.83 5.58 4.53
N GLY A 44 -10.65 5.05 3.61
CA GLY A 44 -11.68 5.81 2.90
C GLY A 44 -13.02 5.86 3.64
N ASP A 45 -13.14 5.20 4.80
CA ASP A 45 -14.34 5.23 5.63
C ASP A 45 -14.13 6.13 6.85
N GLN A 46 -14.94 7.21 6.96
CA GLN A 46 -14.86 8.15 8.08
C GLN A 46 -15.08 7.46 9.42
N THR A 47 -15.96 6.46 9.51
CA THR A 47 -16.19 5.73 10.76
C THR A 47 -14.95 4.98 11.24
N VAL A 48 -14.11 4.52 10.34
CA VAL A 48 -12.81 3.92 10.66
C VAL A 48 -11.81 4.98 11.11
N LEU A 49 -11.75 6.14 10.45
CA LEU A 49 -10.88 7.24 10.87
C LEU A 49 -11.22 7.72 12.29
N ASP A 50 -12.52 7.81 12.61
CA ASP A 50 -13.00 8.17 13.95
C ASP A 50 -12.59 7.12 15.01
N LEU A 51 -12.71 5.82 14.68
CA LEU A 51 -12.24 4.74 15.54
C LEU A 51 -10.73 4.81 15.79
N LEU A 52 -9.96 5.17 14.77
CA LEU A 52 -8.50 5.32 14.86
C LEU A 52 -8.06 6.56 15.65
N LYS A 53 -8.98 7.46 15.97
CA LYS A 53 -8.70 8.74 16.69
C LYS A 53 -7.56 9.53 16.07
N LYS A 54 -7.55 9.61 14.73
CA LYS A 54 -6.46 10.26 14.00
C LYS A 54 -6.63 11.77 13.85
N ASP A 55 -7.76 12.34 14.30
CA ASP A 55 -8.11 13.74 14.08
C ASP A 55 -7.88 14.15 12.62
N ALA A 56 -8.43 13.35 11.70
CA ALA A 56 -8.30 13.52 10.27
C ALA A 56 -9.59 13.04 9.58
N ASP A 57 -9.96 13.74 8.54
CA ASP A 57 -11.10 13.41 7.71
C ASP A 57 -10.64 12.83 6.35
N VAL A 58 -11.55 12.10 5.67
CA VAL A 58 -11.33 11.67 4.28
C VAL A 58 -11.01 12.88 3.39
N GLN A 59 -11.65 14.04 3.67
CA GLN A 59 -11.41 15.27 2.94
C GLN A 59 -9.96 15.78 3.07
N ASP A 60 -9.32 15.58 4.23
CA ASP A 60 -7.91 15.95 4.41
C ASP A 60 -6.99 15.20 3.43
N THR A 61 -7.27 13.92 3.18
CA THR A 61 -6.52 13.14 2.18
C THR A 61 -6.76 13.67 0.76
N ILE A 62 -7.99 14.03 0.44
CA ILE A 62 -8.35 14.62 -0.86
C ILE A 62 -7.61 15.93 -1.08
N ASP A 63 -7.62 16.82 -0.10
CA ASP A 63 -6.98 18.14 -0.18
C ASP A 63 -5.45 18.03 -0.23
N PHE A 64 -4.87 17.09 0.52
CA PHE A 64 -3.45 16.75 0.43
C PHE A 64 -3.03 16.30 -0.97
N VAL A 65 -3.79 15.40 -1.61
CA VAL A 65 -3.49 14.91 -2.96
C VAL A 65 -3.57 16.07 -3.98
N ARG A 66 -4.61 16.90 -3.90
CA ARG A 66 -4.74 18.08 -4.75
C ARG A 66 -3.59 19.07 -4.58
N ARG A 67 -3.14 19.25 -3.34
CA ARG A 67 -2.02 20.12 -3.03
C ARG A 67 -0.71 19.56 -3.60
N CYS A 68 -0.43 18.29 -3.42
CA CYS A 68 0.72 17.62 -4.04
C CYS A 68 0.71 17.79 -5.57
N LYS A 69 -0.43 17.52 -6.21
CA LYS A 69 -0.61 17.73 -7.65
C LYS A 69 -0.31 19.16 -8.08
N LYS A 70 -0.85 20.16 -7.34
CA LYS A 70 -0.64 21.60 -7.62
C LYS A 70 0.84 21.96 -7.68
N PHE A 71 1.65 21.37 -6.81
CA PHE A 71 3.08 21.67 -6.68
C PHE A 71 3.99 20.68 -7.42
N GLY A 72 3.43 19.72 -8.16
CA GLY A 72 4.20 18.72 -8.90
C GLY A 72 4.94 17.73 -8.02
N VAL A 73 4.51 17.56 -6.76
CA VAL A 73 5.06 16.60 -5.78
C VAL A 73 4.25 15.30 -5.86
N GLN A 74 4.92 14.16 -5.81
CA GLN A 74 4.23 12.87 -5.78
C GLN A 74 3.56 12.65 -4.43
N ALA A 75 2.25 12.50 -4.41
CA ALA A 75 1.51 12.07 -3.23
C ALA A 75 1.66 10.55 -3.01
N GLU A 76 1.96 10.15 -1.77
CA GLU A 76 2.05 8.74 -1.37
C GLU A 76 1.14 8.49 -0.14
N PRO A 77 -0.19 8.49 -0.32
CA PRO A 77 -1.10 8.10 0.75
C PRO A 77 -1.03 6.58 1.00
N SER A 78 -0.94 6.21 2.28
CA SER A 78 -1.00 4.82 2.73
C SER A 78 -2.32 4.54 3.44
N PHE A 79 -2.87 3.36 3.17
CA PHE A 79 -4.14 2.89 3.69
C PHE A 79 -3.96 1.61 4.47
N MET A 80 -4.81 1.42 5.47
CA MET A 80 -4.85 0.24 6.29
C MET A 80 -6.24 -0.36 6.24
N VAL A 81 -6.36 -1.67 5.98
CA VAL A 81 -7.63 -2.39 5.88
C VAL A 81 -7.64 -3.63 6.74
N GLY A 82 -8.83 -4.15 7.01
CA GLY A 82 -8.99 -5.40 7.76
C GLY A 82 -9.05 -5.21 9.26
N LEU A 83 -9.51 -4.07 9.76
CA LEU A 83 -10.01 -3.93 11.12
C LEU A 83 -11.26 -4.80 11.32
N PRO A 84 -11.54 -5.28 12.54
CA PRO A 84 -12.77 -6.05 12.79
C PRO A 84 -14.04 -5.26 12.46
N GLU A 85 -15.19 -5.97 12.46
CA GLU A 85 -16.51 -5.46 12.10
C GLU A 85 -16.58 -5.04 10.62
N ASN A 86 -16.78 -3.83 10.27
CA ASN A 86 -17.12 -3.36 8.93
C ASN A 86 -15.98 -3.44 7.89
N TYR A 87 -15.06 -4.44 7.96
CA TYR A 87 -13.90 -4.56 7.07
C TYR A 87 -14.26 -4.59 5.57
N GLU A 88 -15.42 -5.11 5.21
CA GLU A 88 -15.91 -5.13 3.81
C GLU A 88 -16.27 -3.72 3.32
N GLN A 89 -17.00 -2.97 4.13
CA GLN A 89 -17.39 -1.60 3.81
C GLN A 89 -16.17 -0.67 3.79
N ASP A 90 -15.29 -0.80 4.79
CA ASP A 90 -14.03 -0.07 4.85
C ASP A 90 -13.19 -0.31 3.60
N PHE A 91 -13.00 -1.57 3.21
CA PHE A 91 -12.26 -1.91 1.99
C PHE A 91 -12.89 -1.31 0.74
N ALA A 92 -14.22 -1.38 0.60
CA ALA A 92 -14.93 -0.82 -0.55
C ALA A 92 -14.73 0.71 -0.65
N LYS A 93 -14.95 1.44 0.44
CA LYS A 93 -14.77 2.90 0.50
C LYS A 93 -13.30 3.31 0.29
N THR A 94 -12.36 2.53 0.85
CA THR A 94 -10.93 2.76 0.64
C THR A 94 -10.53 2.57 -0.82
N VAL A 95 -11.03 1.53 -1.49
CA VAL A 95 -10.82 1.32 -2.93
C VAL A 95 -11.40 2.47 -3.75
N ASP A 96 -12.56 2.99 -3.38
CA ASP A 96 -13.19 4.13 -4.08
C ASP A 96 -12.37 5.42 -3.90
N LEU A 97 -11.84 5.67 -2.70
CA LEU A 97 -10.94 6.81 -2.47
C LEU A 97 -9.63 6.65 -3.27
N ILE A 98 -9.04 5.46 -3.30
CA ILE A 98 -7.83 5.16 -4.10
C ILE A 98 -8.11 5.39 -5.59
N ASP A 99 -9.27 4.97 -6.08
CA ASP A 99 -9.68 5.19 -7.47
C ASP A 99 -9.83 6.68 -7.80
N TRP A 100 -10.44 7.43 -6.89
CA TRP A 100 -10.53 8.88 -7.00
C TRP A 100 -9.13 9.52 -7.05
N ILE A 101 -8.21 9.12 -6.17
CA ILE A 101 -6.83 9.63 -6.12
C ILE A 101 -6.13 9.40 -7.46
N PHE A 102 -6.20 8.20 -8.03
CA PHE A 102 -5.54 7.91 -9.31
C PHE A 102 -6.18 8.64 -10.50
N LYS A 103 -7.47 8.96 -10.42
CA LYS A 103 -8.14 9.81 -11.42
C LYS A 103 -7.74 11.26 -11.28
N GLU A 104 -7.62 11.77 -10.05
CA GLU A 104 -7.20 13.13 -9.76
C GLU A 104 -5.73 13.35 -10.13
N ASP A 105 -4.83 12.49 -9.63
CA ASP A 105 -3.41 12.55 -9.95
C ASP A 105 -2.83 11.15 -10.25
N PRO A 106 -2.71 10.77 -11.52
CA PRO A 106 -2.13 9.49 -11.95
C PRO A 106 -0.65 9.29 -11.55
N ASN A 107 0.01 10.31 -11.00
CA ASN A 107 1.37 10.22 -10.49
C ASN A 107 1.43 9.81 -9.02
N SER A 108 0.30 9.78 -8.33
CA SER A 108 0.21 9.33 -6.94
C SER A 108 0.61 7.86 -6.78
N LEU A 109 1.07 7.51 -5.58
CA LEU A 109 1.47 6.15 -5.21
C LEU A 109 0.66 5.68 -3.99
N CYS A 110 -0.51 5.09 -4.22
CA CYS A 110 -1.32 4.56 -3.13
C CYS A 110 -0.78 3.21 -2.65
N ILE A 111 -0.54 3.09 -1.34
CA ILE A 111 -0.05 1.86 -0.72
C ILE A 111 -1.13 1.34 0.22
N LEU A 112 -1.44 0.06 0.11
CA LEU A 112 -2.43 -0.61 0.93
C LEU A 112 -1.75 -1.63 1.83
N TYR A 113 -2.09 -1.64 3.12
CA TYR A 113 -1.59 -2.55 4.14
C TYR A 113 -2.74 -3.24 4.85
N TYR A 114 -2.46 -4.38 5.49
CA TYR A 114 -3.36 -4.91 6.51
C TYR A 114 -3.13 -4.21 7.84
N TYR A 115 -4.19 -4.07 8.61
CA TYR A 115 -4.06 -3.70 9.99
C TYR A 115 -3.13 -4.68 10.72
N THR A 116 -2.15 -4.14 11.42
CA THR A 116 -1.21 -4.90 12.24
C THR A 116 -1.30 -4.37 13.66
N PRO A 117 -1.72 -5.22 14.64
CA PRO A 117 -1.75 -4.82 16.03
C PRO A 117 -0.35 -4.46 16.52
N TYR A 118 -0.21 -3.30 17.17
CA TYR A 118 1.03 -2.91 17.85
C TYR A 118 0.86 -3.03 19.36
N PRO A 119 1.91 -3.52 20.09
CA PRO A 119 1.85 -3.67 21.53
C PRO A 119 1.46 -2.37 22.25
N ARG A 120 0.59 -2.48 23.24
CA ARG A 120 0.16 -1.39 24.12
C ARG A 120 -0.59 -0.24 23.44
N SER A 121 -1.15 -0.46 22.25
CA SER A 121 -2.06 0.50 21.63
C SER A 121 -3.51 0.28 22.10
N GLU A 122 -4.31 1.35 22.18
CA GLU A 122 -5.75 1.21 22.46
C GLU A 122 -6.43 0.29 21.44
N LEU A 123 -6.00 0.34 20.19
CA LEU A 123 -6.52 -0.47 19.12
C LEU A 123 -6.19 -1.97 19.31
N GLN A 124 -5.07 -2.30 19.95
CA GLN A 124 -4.75 -3.67 20.32
C GLN A 124 -5.77 -4.23 21.33
N GLU A 125 -6.13 -3.45 22.35
CA GLU A 125 -7.15 -3.86 23.33
C GLU A 125 -8.52 -4.06 22.66
N TYR A 126 -8.88 -3.21 21.72
CA TYR A 126 -10.08 -3.36 20.92
C TYR A 126 -10.09 -4.68 20.15
N VAL A 127 -9.02 -5.02 19.43
CA VAL A 127 -8.97 -6.24 18.62
C VAL A 127 -8.86 -7.54 19.44
N LYS A 128 -8.44 -7.49 20.70
CA LYS A 128 -8.50 -8.63 21.62
C LYS A 128 -9.94 -9.12 21.82
N THR A 129 -10.92 -8.23 21.77
CA THR A 129 -12.35 -8.60 21.85
C THR A 129 -12.84 -9.41 20.66
N PHE A 130 -12.07 -9.44 19.56
CA PHE A 130 -12.30 -10.21 18.34
C PHE A 130 -11.38 -11.41 18.20
N GLY A 131 -10.76 -11.87 19.32
CA GLY A 131 -9.97 -13.09 19.35
C GLY A 131 -8.50 -12.88 18.99
N PHE A 132 -7.99 -11.65 18.99
CA PHE A 132 -6.54 -11.44 18.84
C PHE A 132 -5.80 -11.92 20.07
N GLU A 133 -4.84 -12.83 19.87
CA GLU A 133 -3.94 -13.30 20.91
C GLU A 133 -2.58 -12.61 20.77
N GLU A 134 -2.16 -11.94 21.83
CA GLU A 134 -0.90 -11.22 21.85
C GLU A 134 0.28 -12.19 21.91
N PRO A 135 1.29 -12.07 20.99
CA PRO A 135 2.50 -12.86 21.09
C PRO A 135 3.22 -12.66 22.43
N ALA A 136 3.59 -13.78 23.06
CA ALA A 136 4.26 -13.75 24.37
C ALA A 136 5.75 -13.36 24.29
N THR A 137 6.35 -13.41 23.10
CA THR A 137 7.79 -13.14 22.90
C THR A 137 8.03 -12.12 21.80
N LEU A 138 9.21 -11.50 21.83
CA LEU A 138 9.64 -10.56 20.81
C LEU A 138 9.76 -11.22 19.42
N GLU A 139 10.21 -12.47 19.38
CA GLU A 139 10.30 -13.27 18.15
C GLU A 139 8.90 -13.52 17.56
N GLY A 140 7.90 -13.75 18.42
CA GLY A 140 6.49 -13.85 18.02
C GLY A 140 6.01 -12.57 17.34
N TRP A 141 6.33 -11.42 17.90
CA TRP A 141 6.02 -10.11 17.30
C TRP A 141 6.76 -9.88 15.97
N GLY A 142 7.96 -10.43 15.82
CA GLY A 142 8.74 -10.36 14.57
C GLY A 142 8.05 -11.00 13.35
N ASN A 143 7.05 -11.86 13.56
CA ASN A 143 6.24 -12.46 12.50
C ASN A 143 5.14 -11.53 11.97
N TYR A 144 4.88 -10.43 12.65
CA TYR A 144 3.83 -9.47 12.25
C TYR A 144 4.35 -8.50 11.19
N MET A 145 3.85 -8.66 9.97
CA MET A 145 4.25 -7.86 8.82
C MET A 145 3.05 -7.12 8.22
N LEU A 146 3.22 -5.86 7.86
CA LEU A 146 2.16 -4.97 7.32
C LEU A 146 1.44 -5.50 6.06
N ARG A 147 2.03 -6.48 5.36
CA ARG A 147 1.45 -7.07 4.15
C ARG A 147 0.82 -8.44 4.36
N GLU A 148 0.85 -8.94 5.59
CA GLU A 148 0.22 -10.19 5.97
C GLU A 148 -0.93 -9.90 6.94
N PRO A 149 -2.06 -10.59 6.81
CA PRO A 149 -3.18 -10.42 7.73
C PRO A 149 -2.87 -11.11 9.06
N HIS A 150 -3.23 -10.47 10.16
CA HIS A 150 -2.99 -10.98 11.51
C HIS A 150 -4.27 -11.06 12.34
N GLY A 151 -5.41 -10.75 11.74
CA GLY A 151 -6.70 -10.77 12.41
C GLY A 151 -7.42 -12.11 12.25
N PRO A 152 -7.70 -12.88 13.34
CA PRO A 152 -8.47 -14.12 13.27
C PRO A 152 -9.92 -13.91 12.79
N TRP A 153 -10.40 -12.68 12.81
CA TRP A 153 -11.73 -12.28 12.31
C TRP A 153 -11.84 -12.15 10.80
N LEU A 154 -10.71 -12.21 10.06
CA LEU A 154 -10.69 -12.01 8.62
C LEU A 154 -10.88 -13.35 7.88
N PRO A 155 -11.95 -13.53 7.09
CA PRO A 155 -12.12 -14.71 6.27
C PRO A 155 -11.04 -14.83 5.19
N ASP A 156 -10.61 -16.06 4.88
CA ASP A 156 -9.61 -16.34 3.84
C ASP A 156 -9.98 -15.71 2.48
N ASP A 157 -11.27 -15.68 2.15
CA ASP A 157 -11.77 -15.07 0.92
C ASP A 157 -11.50 -13.57 0.86
N TYR A 158 -11.74 -12.87 1.96
CA TYR A 158 -11.43 -11.44 2.09
C TYR A 158 -9.90 -11.21 1.95
N VAL A 159 -9.11 -11.98 2.68
CA VAL A 159 -7.64 -11.89 2.65
C VAL A 159 -7.09 -12.07 1.24
N GLU A 160 -7.50 -13.12 0.53
CA GLU A 160 -7.05 -13.34 -0.85
C GLU A 160 -7.47 -12.20 -1.79
N ARG A 161 -8.66 -11.65 -1.61
CA ARG A 161 -9.18 -10.55 -2.41
C ARG A 161 -8.37 -9.28 -2.22
N VAL A 162 -8.12 -8.90 -0.98
CA VAL A 162 -7.28 -7.76 -0.65
C VAL A 162 -5.85 -7.96 -1.16
N LYS A 163 -5.25 -9.16 -0.96
CA LYS A 163 -3.92 -9.49 -1.51
C LYS A 163 -3.87 -9.35 -3.03
N MET A 164 -4.89 -9.79 -3.74
CA MET A 164 -4.96 -9.62 -5.20
C MET A 164 -4.99 -8.13 -5.58
N VAL A 165 -5.78 -7.31 -4.88
CA VAL A 165 -5.83 -5.86 -5.13
C VAL A 165 -4.47 -5.21 -4.87
N MET A 166 -3.86 -5.49 -3.70
CA MET A 166 -2.55 -4.95 -3.30
C MET A 166 -1.40 -5.37 -4.23
N MET A 167 -1.34 -6.66 -4.57
CA MET A 167 -0.15 -7.26 -5.19
C MET A 167 -0.26 -7.42 -6.72
N GLN A 168 -1.43 -7.22 -7.28
CA GLN A 168 -1.65 -7.35 -8.71
C GLN A 168 -2.43 -6.17 -9.28
N ILE A 169 -3.65 -5.90 -8.83
CA ILE A 169 -4.52 -4.96 -9.52
C ILE A 169 -3.93 -3.56 -9.48
N ILE A 170 -3.70 -2.97 -8.31
CA ILE A 170 -3.12 -1.63 -8.19
C ILE A 170 -1.75 -1.54 -8.91
N PRO A 171 -0.77 -2.44 -8.68
CA PRO A 171 0.51 -2.36 -9.37
C PRO A 171 0.41 -2.41 -10.90
N PHE A 172 -0.40 -3.31 -11.45
CA PHE A 172 -0.51 -3.43 -12.91
C PHE A 172 -1.29 -2.30 -13.56
N THR A 173 -2.25 -1.68 -12.86
CA THR A 173 -3.09 -0.60 -13.40
C THR A 173 -2.47 0.78 -13.24
N HIS A 174 -1.78 1.04 -12.12
CA HIS A 174 -1.38 2.40 -11.73
C HIS A 174 0.13 2.61 -11.60
N PHE A 175 0.95 1.57 -11.30
CA PHE A 175 2.38 1.76 -11.10
C PHE A 175 3.17 1.70 -12.41
N ARG A 176 3.72 2.83 -12.86
CA ARG A 176 4.49 2.93 -14.11
C ARG A 176 5.73 2.03 -14.15
N ASP A 177 6.37 1.78 -13.00
CA ASP A 177 7.61 0.99 -12.93
C ASP A 177 7.38 -0.50 -13.15
N ILE A 178 6.17 -1.01 -12.84
CA ILE A 178 5.80 -2.38 -13.18
C ILE A 178 5.88 -2.61 -14.69
N ARG A 179 5.39 -1.69 -15.51
CA ARG A 179 5.50 -1.78 -16.96
C ARG A 179 6.95 -1.88 -17.43
N LYS A 180 7.85 -1.07 -16.86
CA LYS A 180 9.28 -1.07 -17.22
C LYS A 180 9.92 -2.43 -16.95
N SER A 181 9.58 -3.09 -15.83
CA SER A 181 10.13 -4.38 -15.43
C SER A 181 9.77 -5.54 -16.38
N TYR A 182 8.75 -5.36 -17.23
CA TYR A 182 8.29 -6.37 -18.21
C TYR A 182 8.78 -6.11 -19.64
N GLN A 183 9.65 -5.13 -19.87
CA GLN A 183 10.06 -4.75 -21.23
C GLN A 183 11.15 -5.64 -21.85
N ASN A 184 11.81 -6.48 -21.07
CA ASN A 184 13.03 -7.22 -21.48
C ASN A 184 12.80 -8.37 -22.49
N SER A 185 11.56 -8.78 -22.79
CA SER A 185 11.24 -9.76 -23.82
C SER A 185 9.80 -9.64 -24.30
N TRP A 186 9.52 -10.14 -25.52
CA TRP A 186 8.17 -10.09 -26.08
C TRP A 186 7.15 -10.90 -25.24
N ARG A 187 7.57 -12.07 -24.69
CA ARG A 187 6.72 -12.88 -23.80
C ARG A 187 6.32 -12.10 -22.54
N ARG A 188 7.26 -11.39 -21.91
CA ARG A 188 6.99 -10.55 -20.75
C ARG A 188 6.06 -9.39 -21.11
N ARG A 189 6.25 -8.74 -22.25
CA ARG A 189 5.36 -7.67 -22.73
C ARG A 189 3.93 -8.18 -22.92
N LEU A 190 3.75 -9.37 -23.52
CA LEU A 190 2.45 -10.01 -23.70
C LEU A 190 1.81 -10.34 -22.34
N THR A 191 2.57 -10.92 -21.41
CA THR A 191 2.12 -11.20 -20.04
C THR A 191 1.66 -9.93 -19.33
N TYR A 192 2.45 -8.85 -19.43
CA TYR A 192 2.06 -7.55 -18.86
C TYR A 192 0.75 -7.04 -19.50
N ALA A 193 0.64 -7.06 -20.80
CA ALA A 193 -0.54 -6.57 -21.52
C ALA A 193 -1.82 -7.32 -21.11
N LEU A 194 -1.72 -8.64 -20.94
CA LEU A 194 -2.84 -9.45 -20.47
C LEU A 194 -3.20 -9.13 -19.02
N LEU A 195 -2.22 -9.12 -18.10
CA LEU A 195 -2.45 -8.81 -16.70
C LEU A 195 -2.96 -7.38 -16.51
N TYR A 196 -2.45 -6.42 -17.27
CA TYR A 196 -2.93 -5.04 -17.26
C TYR A 196 -4.42 -4.96 -17.67
N ARG A 197 -4.80 -5.61 -18.79
CA ARG A 197 -6.19 -5.59 -19.26
C ARG A 197 -7.16 -6.21 -18.26
N ILE A 198 -6.79 -7.39 -17.71
CA ILE A 198 -7.60 -8.05 -16.69
C ILE A 198 -7.69 -7.20 -15.42
N SER A 199 -6.56 -6.69 -14.93
CA SER A 199 -6.52 -5.85 -13.72
C SER A 199 -7.30 -4.57 -13.89
N LYS A 200 -7.18 -3.91 -15.06
CA LYS A 200 -7.92 -2.69 -15.39
C LYS A 200 -9.43 -2.95 -15.42
N TRP A 201 -9.87 -3.98 -16.13
CA TRP A 201 -11.28 -4.35 -16.18
C TRP A 201 -11.83 -4.64 -14.77
N ARG A 202 -11.10 -5.42 -13.96
CA ARG A 202 -11.48 -5.72 -12.58
C ARG A 202 -11.60 -4.46 -11.72
N TRP A 203 -10.66 -3.55 -11.87
CA TRP A 203 -10.66 -2.27 -11.15
C TRP A 203 -11.87 -1.42 -11.51
N GLU A 204 -12.15 -1.26 -12.80
CA GLU A 204 -13.27 -0.47 -13.31
C GLU A 204 -14.63 -1.04 -12.90
N HIS A 205 -14.75 -2.37 -12.79
CA HIS A 205 -16.02 -3.04 -12.43
C HIS A 205 -16.08 -3.49 -10.96
N ARG A 206 -15.08 -3.16 -10.14
CA ARG A 206 -14.97 -3.60 -8.74
C ARG A 206 -15.11 -5.13 -8.59
N PHE A 207 -14.69 -5.89 -9.60
CA PHE A 207 -14.82 -7.34 -9.63
C PHE A 207 -13.60 -8.04 -9.05
N PHE A 208 -13.63 -8.31 -7.74
CA PHE A 208 -12.50 -8.91 -7.00
C PHE A 208 -12.78 -10.35 -6.53
N GLY A 209 -13.93 -10.92 -6.86
CA GLY A 209 -14.36 -12.23 -6.37
C GLY A 209 -13.60 -13.41 -6.97
N PHE A 210 -13.53 -13.51 -8.28
CA PHE A 210 -12.84 -14.60 -8.98
C PHE A 210 -11.35 -14.32 -9.12
N ARG A 211 -10.49 -15.26 -8.66
CA ARG A 211 -9.04 -15.00 -8.47
C ARG A 211 -8.12 -15.99 -9.19
N PHE A 212 -8.62 -16.67 -10.21
CA PHE A 212 -7.88 -17.74 -10.90
C PHE A 212 -6.53 -17.27 -11.44
N GLU A 213 -6.48 -16.16 -12.18
CA GLU A 213 -5.24 -15.64 -12.75
C GLU A 213 -4.25 -15.17 -11.69
N TYR A 214 -4.73 -14.66 -10.56
CA TYR A 214 -3.89 -14.28 -9.42
C TYR A 214 -3.27 -15.54 -8.79
N ARG A 215 -4.06 -16.56 -8.50
CA ARG A 215 -3.59 -17.85 -7.95
C ARG A 215 -2.58 -18.50 -8.87
N LEU A 216 -2.83 -18.53 -10.20
CA LEU A 216 -1.93 -19.05 -11.19
C LEU A 216 -0.59 -18.30 -11.21
N ARG A 217 -0.62 -16.97 -11.14
CA ARG A 217 0.58 -16.13 -11.09
C ARG A 217 1.40 -16.41 -9.82
N ILE A 218 0.77 -16.49 -8.67
CA ILE A 218 1.46 -16.79 -7.40
C ILE A 218 2.06 -18.19 -7.41
N TRP A 219 1.33 -19.19 -7.90
CA TRP A 219 1.84 -20.55 -8.07
C TRP A 219 3.09 -20.58 -8.95
N HIS A 220 3.05 -19.94 -10.11
CA HIS A 220 4.20 -19.86 -11.02
C HIS A 220 5.40 -19.14 -10.37
N GLN A 221 5.19 -18.10 -9.59
CA GLN A 221 6.26 -17.41 -8.86
C GLN A 221 6.90 -18.32 -7.79
N LYS A 222 6.09 -19.09 -7.04
CA LYS A 222 6.58 -20.06 -6.06
C LYS A 222 7.44 -21.14 -6.71
N MET A 223 6.99 -21.72 -7.83
CA MET A 223 7.74 -22.73 -8.57
C MET A 223 9.11 -22.22 -9.06
N ARG A 224 9.16 -21.00 -9.56
CA ARG A 224 10.44 -20.38 -9.99
C ARG A 224 11.40 -20.16 -8.81
N LYS A 225 10.91 -19.74 -7.64
CA LYS A 225 11.76 -19.57 -6.45
C LYS A 225 12.34 -20.89 -5.95
N HIS A 226 11.57 -21.98 -6.00
CA HIS A 226 12.06 -23.32 -5.67
C HIS A 226 13.17 -23.77 -6.62
N SER A 227 12.98 -23.62 -7.93
CA SER A 227 13.98 -23.95 -8.94
C SER A 227 15.29 -23.15 -8.77
N THR A 228 15.21 -21.88 -8.40
CA THR A 228 16.39 -21.03 -8.20
C THR A 228 17.13 -21.36 -6.89
N ARG A 229 16.43 -21.84 -5.86
CA ARG A 229 17.07 -22.31 -4.61
C ARG A 229 17.80 -23.63 -4.79
N GLN A 230 17.26 -24.55 -5.59
CA GLN A 230 17.93 -25.84 -5.88
C GLN A 230 19.19 -25.69 -6.75
N ASN A 231 19.29 -24.61 -7.55
CA ASN A 231 20.44 -24.34 -8.42
C ASN A 231 21.51 -23.43 -7.80
N ARG A 232 21.46 -23.12 -6.50
CA ARG A 232 22.57 -22.52 -5.74
C ARG A 232 23.20 -23.62 -4.88
N PRO A 233 24.35 -24.21 -5.28
CA PRO A 233 25.14 -25.00 -4.37
C PRO A 233 25.63 -24.09 -3.24
N ASP A 234 25.64 -24.66 -2.04
CA ASP A 234 26.00 -24.07 -0.76
C ASP A 234 27.15 -23.06 -0.84
N GLN A 235 26.83 -21.78 -0.67
CA GLN A 235 27.76 -20.79 -0.13
C GLN A 235 27.35 -20.47 1.31
N ALA A 236 27.20 -21.51 2.13
CA ALA A 236 27.16 -21.42 3.57
C ALA A 236 28.39 -22.19 4.08
N LEU A 237 29.18 -21.51 4.88
CA LEU A 237 30.36 -21.96 5.64
C LEU A 237 31.69 -21.46 5.07
N GLY A 238 32.11 -20.33 5.59
CA GLY A 238 33.45 -19.76 5.40
C GLY A 238 33.66 -18.45 6.13
N LEU A 239 33.24 -18.36 7.39
CA LEU A 239 33.71 -17.32 8.33
C LEU A 239 33.69 -17.90 9.73
N CYS A 240 34.73 -18.69 10.02
CA CYS A 240 35.26 -18.92 11.37
C CYS A 240 36.68 -19.48 11.22
N SER A 241 37.64 -18.63 11.24
CA SER A 241 39.00 -18.85 11.76
C SER A 241 39.68 -17.50 11.97
#